data_c9dfb5298a071b6fac2348b0d0391526
#
_entry.id   c9dfb5298a071b6fac2348b0d0391526
#
_cell.length_a   1.000
_cell.length_b   1.000
_cell.length_c   1.000
_cell.angle_alpha   90.00
_cell.angle_beta   90.00
_cell.angle_gamma   90.00
#
_symmetry.space_group_name_H-M   'P 1'
#
loop_
_entity.id
_entity.type
_entity.pdbx_description
1 polymer ?
#
loop_
_entity_poly.entity_id
_entity_poly.type
_entity_poly.pdbx_seq_one_letter_code
_entity_poly.pdbx_strand_id
1 'polypeptide(L)'
;MTSDSDFDKIFNTLPGEQPEAGPLRPREQARPRRDPARGGWGKRIFAGVALAILVLSGTGVWLLWNEYGTRIVDYFAQEEVPNFEGGGAEPAIEIVVNPGDIGETVARNLAEAGVTASFEAVYEVLLQDATITFQPGTYRLLTGMSADSAIAALRDPNNRIQIEILITEGVILQRALEIIAEKASLPLDSLTEAVSDPSLYGVNPDNGSLEGYLFPATYTFEPGATAGDIVARMVEEMKSRLESAGVAEEDWHETLTLAALIQREARFDEDFYRVARVFTNRLDINMPLQSDATVTYWTGKYESVGTSDADRADADNPFNTYVYTGLPAGPISLPGELAISAALEPADGDWLYFVSVDLRTGETVFSDTYQQHLRAVEQWLSWCRESEENGAYC
;
A
#
# COMPACT_ATOMS: atom_id res chain seq x y z
N MET A 1 -41.53 -6.79 -16.18
CA MET A 1 -42.04 -7.87 -17.00
C MET A 1 -41.20 -9.08 -16.79
N THR A 2 -41.71 -9.99 -15.97
CA THR A 2 -41.66 -11.45 -16.02
C THR A 2 -40.28 -12.10 -15.95
N SER A 3 -39.96 -13.01 -15.05
CA SER A 3 -40.79 -13.93 -14.28
C SER A 3 -39.92 -14.61 -13.25
N ASP A 4 -40.35 -14.56 -12.01
CA ASP A 4 -40.10 -15.54 -10.96
C ASP A 4 -40.56 -16.95 -11.38
N SER A 5 -40.04 -17.91 -10.69
CA SER A 5 -40.45 -19.32 -10.60
C SER A 5 -39.47 -20.33 -11.16
N ASP A 6 -38.72 -20.92 -10.25
CA ASP A 6 -38.38 -22.36 -10.28
C ASP A 6 -37.54 -22.83 -9.06
N PHE A 7 -37.73 -22.24 -7.88
CA PHE A 7 -37.03 -22.70 -6.67
C PHE A 7 -37.96 -23.37 -5.61
N ASP A 8 -39.25 -23.51 -5.88
CA ASP A 8 -40.22 -24.00 -4.88
C ASP A 8 -40.72 -25.44 -5.10
N LYS A 9 -39.98 -26.32 -5.76
CA LYS A 9 -40.45 -27.68 -6.07
C LYS A 9 -39.70 -28.85 -5.41
N ILE A 10 -38.86 -28.62 -4.41
CA ILE A 10 -38.10 -29.74 -3.81
C ILE A 10 -38.47 -30.09 -2.35
N PHE A 11 -39.27 -29.31 -1.67
CA PHE A 11 -39.66 -29.62 -0.28
C PHE A 11 -41.16 -29.54 -0.07
N ASN A 12 -41.91 -30.51 -0.59
CA ASN A 12 -43.22 -30.81 -0.05
C ASN A 12 -43.73 -32.17 -0.53
N THR A 13 -43.47 -33.24 0.22
CA THR A 13 -44.32 -34.42 0.25
C THR A 13 -44.12 -35.16 1.56
N LEU A 14 -44.96 -34.86 2.53
CA LEU A 14 -45.45 -35.81 3.51
C LEU A 14 -46.92 -36.11 3.14
N PRO A 15 -47.39 -37.35 3.28
CA PRO A 15 -48.53 -37.55 4.16
C PRO A 15 -48.33 -38.71 5.11
N GLY A 16 -48.78 -38.50 6.33
CA GLY A 16 -49.06 -39.53 7.28
C GLY A 16 -50.43 -40.15 7.05
N GLU A 17 -50.56 -41.34 7.52
CA GLU A 17 -51.84 -41.86 7.97
C GLU A 17 -51.60 -43.03 8.94
N GLN A 18 -52.10 -42.87 10.14
CA GLN A 18 -52.25 -43.94 11.10
C GLN A 18 -53.62 -44.55 10.83
N PRO A 19 -53.82 -45.84 10.99
CA PRO A 19 -55.15 -46.39 11.23
C PRO A 19 -55.36 -46.78 12.72
N GLU A 20 -56.55 -46.49 13.14
CA GLU A 20 -57.12 -46.58 14.46
C GLU A 20 -57.25 -48.00 15.01
N ALA A 21 -57.30 -48.05 16.33
CA ALA A 21 -57.61 -49.22 17.16
C ALA A 21 -59.09 -49.62 17.11
N GLY A 22 -59.37 -50.88 16.97
CA GLY A 22 -60.66 -51.52 17.18
C GLY A 22 -60.60 -52.60 18.29
N PRO A 23 -61.69 -52.92 18.94
CA PRO A 23 -61.74 -53.23 20.35
C PRO A 23 -61.63 -54.71 20.73
N LEU A 24 -61.25 -54.88 22.00
CA LEU A 24 -61.13 -56.11 22.77
C LEU A 24 -62.43 -56.99 22.79
N ARG A 25 -62.29 -58.27 22.71
CA ARG A 25 -63.20 -59.23 23.34
C ARG A 25 -62.42 -60.36 24.08
N PRO A 26 -62.90 -60.77 25.25
CA PRO A 26 -62.19 -61.65 26.18
C PRO A 26 -62.64 -63.12 26.04
N ARG A 27 -61.77 -64.03 26.31
CA ARG A 27 -62.06 -65.41 26.74
C ARG A 27 -60.74 -66.07 27.12
N GLU A 28 -60.65 -66.81 28.08
CA GLU A 28 -61.37 -67.60 29.09
C GLU A 28 -60.30 -68.47 29.81
N GLN A 29 -60.46 -68.57 31.06
CA GLN A 29 -59.59 -69.31 31.97
C GLN A 29 -59.68 -70.82 31.69
N ALA A 30 -58.53 -71.46 31.64
CA ALA A 30 -58.49 -72.92 31.91
C ALA A 30 -57.31 -73.18 32.85
N ARG A 31 -57.66 -73.73 33.98
CA ARG A 31 -56.80 -74.18 35.12
C ARG A 31 -56.14 -75.53 34.83
N PRO A 32 -55.35 -75.97 35.72
CA PRO A 32 -53.99 -76.47 35.44
C PRO A 32 -53.92 -78.00 35.48
N ARG A 33 -52.89 -78.54 34.87
CA ARG A 33 -52.42 -79.90 35.20
C ARG A 33 -50.97 -79.86 35.68
N ARG A 34 -50.83 -80.26 36.90
CA ARG A 34 -49.56 -80.69 37.51
C ARG A 34 -49.19 -82.04 36.91
N ASP A 35 -47.92 -82.19 36.65
CA ASP A 35 -47.07 -83.33 37.04
C ASP A 35 -45.70 -83.29 36.39
N PRO A 36 -44.72 -84.12 36.76
CA PRO A 36 -43.86 -83.89 37.94
C PRO A 36 -42.33 -83.73 37.59
N ALA A 37 -41.63 -83.44 38.63
CA ALA A 37 -40.21 -83.23 38.63
C ALA A 37 -39.41 -84.27 37.84
N ARG A 38 -38.52 -83.81 36.96
CA ARG A 38 -37.26 -84.55 36.58
C ARG A 38 -36.13 -83.60 36.30
N GLY A 39 -35.12 -83.79 37.06
CA GLY A 39 -33.70 -83.71 36.66
C GLY A 39 -33.07 -82.30 36.64
N GLY A 40 -32.58 -81.87 37.80
CA GLY A 40 -31.69 -80.69 38.00
C GLY A 40 -30.32 -80.80 37.38
N TRP A 41 -30.07 -81.59 36.37
CA TRP A 41 -28.73 -81.72 35.74
C TRP A 41 -28.56 -80.88 34.50
N GLY A 42 -29.60 -80.63 33.73
CA GLY A 42 -29.55 -79.76 32.50
C GLY A 42 -29.29 -78.31 32.81
N LYS A 43 -29.83 -77.75 33.93
CA LYS A 43 -29.57 -76.38 34.34
C LYS A 43 -28.11 -76.09 34.75
N ARG A 44 -27.47 -77.09 35.34
CA ARG A 44 -26.02 -76.99 35.76
C ARG A 44 -25.07 -77.07 34.56
N ILE A 45 -25.43 -77.85 33.53
CA ILE A 45 -24.65 -77.95 32.30
C ILE A 45 -24.85 -76.66 31.46
N PHE A 46 -26.06 -76.13 31.42
CA PHE A 46 -26.31 -74.86 30.69
C PHE A 46 -25.65 -73.65 31.36
N ALA A 47 -25.62 -73.61 32.70
CA ALA A 47 -24.92 -72.57 33.45
C ALA A 47 -23.38 -72.70 33.30
N GLY A 48 -22.86 -73.91 33.24
CA GLY A 48 -21.42 -74.20 33.02
C GLY A 48 -20.98 -73.85 31.61
N VAL A 49 -21.79 -74.11 30.58
CA VAL A 49 -21.53 -73.76 29.19
C VAL A 49 -21.65 -72.25 28.98
N ALA A 50 -22.64 -71.59 29.56
CA ALA A 50 -22.78 -70.12 29.49
C ALA A 50 -21.59 -69.39 30.17
N LEU A 51 -21.14 -69.93 31.35
CA LEU A 51 -19.98 -69.38 32.02
C LEU A 51 -18.68 -69.62 31.22
N ALA A 52 -18.52 -70.81 30.61
CA ALA A 52 -17.37 -71.08 29.74
C ALA A 52 -17.36 -70.21 28.49
N ILE A 53 -18.52 -69.93 27.89
CA ILE A 53 -18.61 -68.97 26.75
C ILE A 53 -18.30 -67.57 27.20
N LEU A 54 -18.76 -67.12 28.38
CA LEU A 54 -18.40 -65.80 28.94
C LEU A 54 -16.93 -65.67 29.26
N VAL A 55 -16.32 -66.74 29.84
CA VAL A 55 -14.88 -66.74 30.12
C VAL A 55 -14.05 -66.82 28.83
N LEU A 56 -14.46 -67.63 27.85
CA LEU A 56 -13.77 -67.71 26.55
C LEU A 56 -13.93 -66.47 25.73
N SER A 57 -15.11 -65.78 25.75
CA SER A 57 -15.31 -64.49 25.08
C SER A 57 -14.56 -63.39 25.83
N GLY A 58 -14.53 -63.36 27.15
CA GLY A 58 -13.78 -62.41 27.96
C GLY A 58 -12.26 -62.57 27.79
N THR A 59 -11.76 -63.80 27.78
CA THR A 59 -10.30 -64.06 27.52
C THR A 59 -9.95 -63.80 26.06
N GLY A 60 -10.86 -64.09 25.10
CA GLY A 60 -10.65 -63.77 23.70
C GLY A 60 -10.60 -62.26 23.44
N VAL A 61 -11.51 -61.47 24.04
CA VAL A 61 -11.50 -60.03 23.98
C VAL A 61 -10.25 -59.46 24.70
N TRP A 62 -9.88 -60.02 25.84
CA TRP A 62 -8.69 -59.59 26.57
C TRP A 62 -7.41 -59.87 25.78
N LEU A 63 -7.28 -61.06 25.16
CA LEU A 63 -6.14 -61.39 24.30
C LEU A 63 -6.06 -60.51 23.06
N LEU A 64 -7.20 -60.27 22.40
CA LEU A 64 -7.28 -59.36 21.26
C LEU A 64 -6.94 -57.92 21.67
N TRP A 65 -7.41 -57.46 22.82
CA TRP A 65 -7.05 -56.14 23.33
C TRP A 65 -5.57 -56.03 23.72
N ASN A 66 -5.01 -57.10 24.33
CA ASN A 66 -3.60 -57.12 24.70
C ASN A 66 -2.65 -57.25 23.50
N GLU A 67 -3.09 -57.86 22.41
CA GLU A 67 -2.29 -58.05 21.18
C GLU A 67 -2.47 -56.85 20.20
N TYR A 68 -3.69 -56.31 20.10
CA TYR A 68 -4.04 -55.31 19.11
C TYR A 68 -4.50 -53.95 19.70
N GLY A 69 -4.77 -53.91 21.01
CA GLY A 69 -5.30 -52.69 21.65
C GLY A 69 -4.36 -51.50 21.54
N THR A 70 -3.08 -51.73 21.72
CA THR A 70 -2.06 -50.67 21.54
C THR A 70 -1.98 -50.22 20.09
N ARG A 71 -2.03 -51.16 19.13
CA ARG A 71 -2.04 -50.81 17.69
C ARG A 71 -3.30 -50.08 17.27
N ILE A 72 -4.44 -50.36 17.89
CA ILE A 72 -5.69 -49.65 17.65
C ILE A 72 -5.64 -48.24 18.26
N VAL A 73 -5.08 -48.14 19.49
CA VAL A 73 -4.87 -46.83 20.13
C VAL A 73 -3.86 -46.00 19.35
N ASP A 74 -2.75 -46.60 18.91
CA ASP A 74 -1.74 -45.94 18.10
C ASP A 74 -2.27 -45.51 16.72
N TYR A 75 -3.21 -46.30 16.12
CA TYR A 75 -3.85 -45.98 14.86
C TYR A 75 -4.86 -44.80 14.96
N PHE A 76 -5.47 -44.64 16.15
CA PHE A 76 -6.38 -43.52 16.46
C PHE A 76 -5.69 -42.43 17.30
N ALA A 77 -4.44 -42.60 17.74
CA ALA A 77 -3.64 -41.52 18.26
C ALA A 77 -3.46 -40.53 17.10
N GLN A 78 -4.11 -39.41 17.18
CA GLN A 78 -3.80 -38.26 16.26
C GLN A 78 -2.29 -38.04 16.44
N GLU A 79 -1.55 -38.18 15.36
CA GLU A 79 -0.16 -37.73 15.31
C GLU A 79 -0.18 -36.26 15.71
N GLU A 80 0.45 -35.91 16.83
CA GLU A 80 0.54 -34.51 17.25
C GLU A 80 1.22 -33.75 16.11
N VAL A 81 0.50 -32.78 15.52
CA VAL A 81 1.03 -31.96 14.45
C VAL A 81 2.22 -31.17 15.00
N PRO A 82 3.43 -31.32 14.44
CA PRO A 82 4.58 -30.60 14.92
C PRO A 82 4.33 -29.10 14.89
N ASN A 83 4.41 -28.46 16.04
CA ASN A 83 4.28 -27.01 16.19
C ASN A 83 5.35 -26.51 17.17
N PHE A 84 5.92 -25.35 16.90
CA PHE A 84 6.83 -24.70 17.86
C PHE A 84 6.01 -24.02 18.96
N GLU A 85 6.68 -23.68 20.06
CA GLU A 85 6.09 -22.91 21.15
C GLU A 85 6.60 -21.46 21.14
N GLY A 86 5.71 -20.49 21.33
CA GLY A 86 6.05 -19.08 21.51
C GLY A 86 6.30 -18.28 20.24
N GLY A 87 6.96 -17.13 20.41
CA GLY A 87 7.11 -16.10 19.38
C GLY A 87 8.33 -16.28 18.47
N GLY A 88 9.04 -17.40 18.54
CA GLY A 88 10.25 -17.63 17.73
C GLY A 88 11.51 -16.98 18.29
N ALA A 89 12.60 -17.11 17.54
CA ALA A 89 13.92 -16.57 17.87
C ALA A 89 14.67 -16.13 16.60
N GLU A 90 15.72 -15.31 16.78
CA GLU A 90 16.63 -14.95 15.67
C GLU A 90 17.30 -16.21 15.06
N PRO A 91 17.59 -16.22 13.76
CA PRO A 91 17.50 -15.08 12.86
C PRO A 91 16.07 -14.81 12.38
N ALA A 92 15.80 -13.53 12.06
CA ALA A 92 14.59 -13.15 11.35
C ALA A 92 14.71 -13.52 9.86
N ILE A 93 13.60 -13.91 9.27
CA ILE A 93 13.47 -14.29 7.85
C ILE A 93 12.42 -13.40 7.16
N GLU A 94 12.66 -13.06 5.91
CA GLU A 94 11.71 -12.35 5.09
C GLU A 94 10.74 -13.34 4.41
N ILE A 95 9.46 -13.13 4.62
CA ILE A 95 8.37 -13.91 4.03
C ILE A 95 7.57 -13.02 3.10
N VAL A 96 7.46 -13.43 1.84
CA VAL A 96 6.67 -12.72 0.83
C VAL A 96 5.29 -13.37 0.73
N VAL A 97 4.26 -12.54 0.87
CA VAL A 97 2.86 -12.88 0.57
C VAL A 97 2.49 -12.15 -0.71
N ASN A 98 2.25 -12.88 -1.80
CA ASN A 98 1.93 -12.29 -3.10
C ASN A 98 0.43 -11.96 -3.22
N PRO A 99 0.05 -11.02 -4.10
CA PRO A 99 -1.34 -10.81 -4.44
C PRO A 99 -2.00 -12.10 -4.95
N GLY A 100 -3.09 -12.53 -4.30
CA GLY A 100 -3.81 -13.76 -4.64
C GLY A 100 -3.32 -15.02 -3.91
N ASP A 101 -2.29 -14.95 -3.07
CA ASP A 101 -1.91 -16.06 -2.22
C ASP A 101 -3.06 -16.41 -1.26
N ILE A 102 -3.40 -17.71 -1.22
CA ILE A 102 -4.38 -18.26 -0.29
C ILE A 102 -3.69 -18.73 0.98
N GLY A 103 -4.46 -18.94 2.06
CA GLY A 103 -3.93 -19.40 3.35
C GLY A 103 -3.07 -20.66 3.26
N GLU A 104 -3.39 -21.60 2.36
CA GLU A 104 -2.59 -22.79 2.09
C GLU A 104 -1.18 -22.45 1.58
N THR A 105 -1.07 -21.51 0.63
CA THR A 105 0.22 -21.07 0.10
C THR A 105 1.06 -20.40 1.18
N VAL A 106 0.44 -19.52 1.98
CA VAL A 106 1.12 -18.84 3.09
C VAL A 106 1.61 -19.85 4.14
N ALA A 107 0.77 -20.83 4.52
CA ALA A 107 1.16 -21.88 5.48
C ALA A 107 2.36 -22.69 4.98
N ARG A 108 2.41 -23.02 3.70
CA ARG A 108 3.51 -23.73 3.07
C ARG A 108 4.80 -22.90 3.09
N ASN A 109 4.73 -21.64 2.69
CA ASN A 109 5.87 -20.73 2.69
C ASN A 109 6.47 -20.56 4.09
N LEU A 110 5.62 -20.44 5.12
CA LEU A 110 6.06 -20.33 6.52
C LEU A 110 6.83 -21.58 6.98
N ALA A 111 6.34 -22.78 6.64
CA ALA A 111 6.99 -24.03 6.99
C ALA A 111 8.30 -24.24 6.23
N GLU A 112 8.31 -23.99 4.91
CA GLU A 112 9.51 -24.12 4.07
C GLU A 112 10.63 -23.15 4.49
N ALA A 113 10.26 -21.96 4.96
CA ALA A 113 11.20 -20.97 5.49
C ALA A 113 11.66 -21.27 6.94
N GLY A 114 11.10 -22.27 7.61
CA GLY A 114 11.43 -22.60 9.00
C GLY A 114 10.89 -21.59 10.03
N VAL A 115 9.94 -20.76 9.63
CA VAL A 115 9.20 -19.88 10.56
C VAL A 115 8.31 -20.74 11.45
N THR A 116 7.59 -21.72 10.89
CA THR A 116 6.76 -22.68 11.64
C THR A 116 7.30 -24.10 11.49
N ALA A 117 6.93 -24.98 12.41
CA ALA A 117 7.40 -26.37 12.45
C ALA A 117 6.85 -27.22 11.30
N SER A 118 5.61 -26.92 10.86
CA SER A 118 4.94 -27.67 9.81
C SER A 118 3.89 -26.81 9.11
N PHE A 119 3.55 -27.20 7.89
CA PHE A 119 2.41 -26.67 7.14
C PHE A 119 1.10 -26.92 7.88
N GLU A 120 0.94 -28.15 8.40
CA GLU A 120 -0.27 -28.61 9.05
C GLU A 120 -0.63 -27.74 10.26
N ALA A 121 0.36 -27.34 11.06
CA ALA A 121 0.14 -26.52 12.25
C ALA A 121 -0.52 -25.17 11.90
N VAL A 122 -0.07 -24.50 10.84
CA VAL A 122 -0.65 -23.24 10.38
C VAL A 122 -2.01 -23.48 9.71
N TYR A 123 -2.10 -24.50 8.88
CA TYR A 123 -3.30 -24.81 8.12
C TYR A 123 -4.49 -25.21 9.02
N GLU A 124 -4.24 -25.92 10.10
CA GLU A 124 -5.27 -26.24 11.11
C GLU A 124 -5.86 -24.98 11.75
N VAL A 125 -5.03 -23.98 12.09
CA VAL A 125 -5.51 -22.71 12.64
C VAL A 125 -6.38 -21.99 11.61
N LEU A 126 -5.96 -21.96 10.34
CA LEU A 126 -6.71 -21.32 9.26
C LEU A 126 -8.03 -22.03 8.97
N LEU A 127 -8.11 -23.35 9.14
CA LEU A 127 -9.38 -24.10 8.99
C LEU A 127 -10.35 -23.83 10.15
N GLN A 128 -9.85 -23.50 11.35
CA GLN A 128 -10.69 -23.16 12.50
C GLN A 128 -11.26 -21.74 12.42
N ASP A 129 -10.57 -20.82 11.77
CA ASP A 129 -11.01 -19.44 11.57
C ASP A 129 -10.84 -19.00 10.11
N ALA A 130 -11.88 -19.21 9.32
CA ALA A 130 -11.94 -18.79 7.91
C ALA A 130 -11.94 -17.25 7.70
N THR A 131 -11.98 -16.46 8.78
CA THR A 131 -11.90 -14.99 8.68
C THR A 131 -10.46 -14.47 8.62
N ILE A 132 -9.48 -15.33 8.86
CA ILE A 132 -8.07 -14.97 8.76
C ILE A 132 -7.72 -14.72 7.30
N THR A 133 -7.29 -13.49 7.03
CA THR A 133 -6.77 -13.05 5.74
C THR A 133 -5.40 -12.41 5.91
N PHE A 134 -4.57 -12.54 4.88
CA PHE A 134 -3.25 -11.94 4.85
C PHE A 134 -3.20 -10.84 3.79
N GLN A 135 -2.56 -9.73 4.12
CA GLN A 135 -2.31 -8.68 3.12
C GLN A 135 -1.04 -9.03 2.33
N PRO A 136 -1.04 -8.82 1.00
CA PRO A 136 0.18 -8.94 0.22
C PRO A 136 1.27 -8.00 0.73
N GLY A 137 2.52 -8.48 0.73
CA GLY A 137 3.67 -7.72 1.20
C GLY A 137 4.81 -8.61 1.66
N THR A 138 5.92 -7.99 1.99
CA THR A 138 7.10 -8.64 2.58
C THR A 138 7.10 -8.42 4.09
N TYR A 139 7.25 -9.51 4.85
CA TYR A 139 7.18 -9.50 6.31
C TYR A 139 8.47 -10.05 6.91
N ARG A 140 8.93 -9.44 7.99
CA ARG A 140 10.06 -9.94 8.79
C ARG A 140 9.51 -10.76 9.95
N LEU A 141 9.75 -12.08 9.91
CA LEU A 141 9.31 -13.01 10.93
C LEU A 141 10.51 -13.72 11.56
N LEU A 142 10.36 -14.17 12.81
CA LEU A 142 11.37 -14.95 13.50
C LEU A 142 11.27 -16.42 13.09
N THR A 143 12.36 -17.17 13.19
CA THR A 143 12.34 -18.63 13.02
C THR A 143 11.79 -19.32 14.28
N GLY A 144 11.15 -20.47 14.11
CA GLY A 144 10.68 -21.28 15.24
C GLY A 144 9.47 -20.68 15.97
N MET A 145 8.60 -19.95 15.28
CA MET A 145 7.35 -19.42 15.82
C MET A 145 6.27 -20.50 15.89
N SER A 146 5.41 -20.44 16.92
CA SER A 146 4.15 -21.20 16.89
C SER A 146 3.26 -20.71 15.73
N ALA A 147 2.36 -21.56 15.25
CA ALA A 147 1.41 -21.21 14.18
C ALA A 147 0.61 -19.95 14.50
N ASP A 148 0.06 -19.84 15.72
CA ASP A 148 -0.67 -18.67 16.16
C ASP A 148 0.18 -17.41 16.17
N SER A 149 1.43 -17.51 16.65
CA SER A 149 2.37 -16.37 16.68
C SER A 149 2.76 -15.93 15.27
N ALA A 150 3.00 -16.85 14.34
CA ALA A 150 3.34 -16.55 12.96
C ALA A 150 2.17 -15.86 12.23
N ILE A 151 0.93 -16.36 12.41
CA ILE A 151 -0.27 -15.75 11.89
C ILE A 151 -0.48 -14.32 12.46
N ALA A 152 -0.32 -14.17 13.78
CA ALA A 152 -0.42 -12.87 14.43
C ALA A 152 0.65 -11.90 13.91
N ALA A 153 1.88 -12.38 13.71
CA ALA A 153 2.97 -11.58 13.19
C ALA A 153 2.76 -11.14 11.73
N LEU A 154 2.16 -11.97 10.86
CA LEU A 154 1.78 -11.59 9.50
C LEU A 154 0.64 -10.56 9.45
N ARG A 155 -0.14 -10.43 10.52
CA ARG A 155 -1.23 -9.45 10.64
C ARG A 155 -0.80 -8.16 11.33
N ASP A 156 0.39 -8.14 11.93
CA ASP A 156 0.95 -6.94 12.54
C ASP A 156 1.66 -6.09 11.47
N PRO A 157 1.18 -4.87 11.18
CA PRO A 157 1.79 -3.99 10.19
C PRO A 157 3.25 -3.61 10.53
N ASN A 158 3.66 -3.68 11.81
CA ASN A 158 5.04 -3.39 12.20
C ASN A 158 6.05 -4.43 11.70
N ASN A 159 5.61 -5.61 11.34
CA ASN A 159 6.47 -6.66 10.76
C ASN A 159 6.56 -6.57 9.24
N ARG A 160 5.78 -5.69 8.60
CA ARG A 160 5.84 -5.48 7.16
C ARG A 160 7.04 -4.62 6.80
N ILE A 161 7.89 -5.12 5.91
CA ILE A 161 9.05 -4.40 5.41
C ILE A 161 8.58 -3.53 4.25
N GLN A 162 8.83 -2.24 4.34
CA GLN A 162 8.48 -1.29 3.29
C GLN A 162 9.62 -0.29 3.10
N ILE A 163 9.77 0.18 1.87
CA ILE A 163 10.70 1.24 1.49
C ILE A 163 9.90 2.53 1.45
N GLU A 164 10.18 3.44 2.37
CA GLU A 164 9.57 4.76 2.39
C GLU A 164 10.49 5.78 1.71
N ILE A 165 9.96 6.47 0.70
CA ILE A 165 10.66 7.47 -0.10
C ILE A 165 9.90 8.78 -0.01
N LEU A 166 10.48 9.78 0.63
CA LEU A 166 9.96 11.14 0.66
C LEU A 166 10.62 11.96 -0.44
N ILE A 167 9.82 12.46 -1.36
CA ILE A 167 10.21 13.47 -2.35
C ILE A 167 9.54 14.78 -1.97
N THR A 168 10.33 15.79 -1.69
CA THR A 168 9.85 17.12 -1.32
C THR A 168 9.50 17.95 -2.55
N GLU A 169 8.56 18.86 -2.39
CA GLU A 169 8.20 19.82 -3.44
C GLU A 169 9.38 20.71 -3.83
N GLY A 170 9.43 21.14 -5.08
CA GLY A 170 10.45 22.03 -5.61
C GLY A 170 11.80 21.40 -5.89
N VAL A 171 12.02 20.10 -5.61
CA VAL A 171 13.23 19.40 -6.05
C VAL A 171 13.21 19.21 -7.56
N ILE A 172 14.38 19.13 -8.17
CA ILE A 172 14.54 18.79 -9.59
C ILE A 172 14.52 17.27 -9.77
N LEU A 173 14.17 16.82 -10.98
CA LEU A 173 14.10 15.39 -11.33
C LEU A 173 15.38 14.65 -10.95
N GLN A 174 16.56 15.19 -11.32
CA GLN A 174 17.83 14.53 -11.01
C GLN A 174 17.99 14.27 -9.51
N ARG A 175 17.67 15.25 -8.67
CA ARG A 175 17.76 15.10 -7.21
C ARG A 175 16.75 14.09 -6.67
N ALA A 176 15.55 14.04 -7.23
CA ALA A 176 14.56 13.03 -6.90
C ALA A 176 15.06 11.62 -7.22
N LEU A 177 15.70 11.42 -8.40
CA LEU A 177 16.28 10.13 -8.77
C LEU A 177 17.43 9.71 -7.81
N GLU A 178 18.26 10.64 -7.37
CA GLU A 178 19.31 10.37 -6.37
C GLU A 178 18.72 9.91 -5.03
N ILE A 179 17.65 10.57 -4.56
CA ILE A 179 16.94 10.18 -3.32
C ILE A 179 16.33 8.78 -3.47
N ILE A 180 15.69 8.50 -4.61
CA ILE A 180 15.12 7.19 -4.90
C ILE A 180 16.22 6.12 -4.92
N ALA A 181 17.33 6.38 -5.61
CA ALA A 181 18.47 5.45 -5.71
C ALA A 181 18.99 5.07 -4.32
N GLU A 182 19.17 6.05 -3.43
CA GLU A 182 19.63 5.85 -2.06
C GLU A 182 18.61 5.03 -1.24
N LYS A 183 17.35 5.44 -1.24
CA LYS A 183 16.30 4.83 -0.40
C LYS A 183 15.90 3.44 -0.84
N ALA A 184 15.78 3.22 -2.15
CA ALA A 184 15.41 1.93 -2.74
C ALA A 184 16.62 1.01 -2.98
N SER A 185 17.86 1.49 -2.72
CA SER A 185 19.11 0.77 -3.03
C SER A 185 19.19 0.34 -4.51
N LEU A 186 18.74 1.22 -5.42
CA LEU A 186 18.76 1.00 -6.86
C LEU A 186 19.96 1.74 -7.49
N PRO A 187 20.53 1.20 -8.60
CA PRO A 187 21.50 1.93 -9.39
C PRO A 187 20.89 3.21 -9.98
N LEU A 188 21.56 4.35 -9.87
CA LEU A 188 21.06 5.61 -10.45
C LEU A 188 20.88 5.51 -11.97
N ASP A 189 21.74 4.76 -12.65
CA ASP A 189 21.63 4.52 -14.10
C ASP A 189 20.30 3.87 -14.48
N SER A 190 19.78 2.93 -13.67
CA SER A 190 18.47 2.29 -13.93
C SER A 190 17.30 3.26 -13.81
N LEU A 191 17.39 4.22 -12.90
CA LEU A 191 16.41 5.30 -12.74
C LEU A 191 16.52 6.32 -13.88
N THR A 192 17.73 6.65 -14.29
CA THR A 192 17.99 7.53 -15.44
C THR A 192 17.42 6.90 -16.73
N GLU A 193 17.61 5.59 -16.92
CA GLU A 193 17.02 4.86 -18.04
C GLU A 193 15.47 4.86 -17.95
N ALA A 194 14.93 4.63 -16.77
CA ALA A 194 13.47 4.62 -16.56
C ALA A 194 12.79 5.95 -16.92
N VAL A 195 13.46 7.09 -16.69
CA VAL A 195 12.88 8.42 -17.03
C VAL A 195 13.21 8.89 -18.44
N SER A 196 13.96 8.13 -19.23
CA SER A 196 14.44 8.54 -20.56
C SER A 196 13.35 8.54 -21.64
N ASP A 197 12.29 7.79 -21.44
CA ASP A 197 11.15 7.69 -22.35
C ASP A 197 9.82 7.94 -21.62
N PRO A 198 9.33 9.19 -21.59
CA PRO A 198 8.06 9.55 -20.96
C PRO A 198 6.84 8.80 -21.50
N SER A 199 6.89 8.36 -22.76
CA SER A 199 5.77 7.67 -23.41
C SER A 199 5.42 6.34 -22.74
N LEU A 200 6.38 5.70 -22.08
CA LEU A 200 6.16 4.49 -21.28
C LEU A 200 5.15 4.68 -20.15
N TYR A 201 4.99 5.92 -19.70
CA TYR A 201 4.07 6.30 -18.61
C TYR A 201 2.80 7.00 -19.13
N GLY A 202 2.62 7.04 -20.46
CA GLY A 202 1.47 7.65 -21.08
C GLY A 202 1.45 9.18 -20.98
N VAL A 203 2.63 9.82 -20.96
CA VAL A 203 2.78 11.27 -21.03
C VAL A 203 3.74 11.65 -22.16
N ASN A 204 3.52 12.79 -22.79
CA ASN A 204 4.33 13.29 -23.91
C ASN A 204 4.70 14.77 -23.68
N PRO A 205 5.64 15.05 -22.77
CA PRO A 205 6.13 16.41 -22.56
C PRO A 205 6.76 17.01 -23.82
N ASP A 206 6.51 18.27 -24.13
CA ASP A 206 7.02 18.95 -25.35
C ASP A 206 8.55 18.93 -25.44
N ASN A 207 9.22 18.98 -24.28
CA ASN A 207 10.69 18.92 -24.19
C ASN A 207 11.26 17.50 -24.02
N GLY A 208 10.40 16.45 -24.01
CA GLY A 208 10.79 15.05 -23.86
C GLY A 208 11.33 14.67 -22.48
N SER A 209 11.10 15.47 -21.43
CA SER A 209 11.58 15.25 -20.07
C SER A 209 10.43 14.99 -19.10
N LEU A 210 10.63 14.07 -18.15
CA LEU A 210 9.72 13.87 -17.01
C LEU A 210 9.92 14.90 -15.88
N GLU A 211 10.74 15.94 -16.06
CA GLU A 211 10.83 17.06 -15.10
C GLU A 211 9.42 17.67 -14.91
N GLY A 212 9.01 17.79 -13.65
CA GLY A 212 7.68 18.26 -13.28
C GLY A 212 6.58 17.21 -13.28
N TYR A 213 6.80 16.03 -13.88
CA TYR A 213 5.77 14.98 -14.01
C TYR A 213 5.79 13.92 -12.89
N LEU A 214 6.77 13.95 -11.99
CA LEU A 214 6.79 13.09 -10.81
C LEU A 214 6.19 13.87 -9.63
N PHE A 215 5.03 13.42 -9.10
CA PHE A 215 4.40 14.15 -7.99
C PHE A 215 5.22 14.03 -6.69
N PRO A 216 5.53 15.15 -6.01
CA PRO A 216 6.24 15.13 -4.73
C PRO A 216 5.31 14.65 -3.61
N ALA A 217 5.67 13.54 -2.96
CA ALA A 217 4.93 12.95 -1.85
C ALA A 217 5.80 11.96 -1.08
N THR A 218 5.24 11.40 -0.01
CA THR A 218 5.78 10.19 0.63
C THR A 218 5.20 8.96 -0.04
N TYR A 219 6.07 8.12 -0.59
CA TYR A 219 5.71 6.88 -1.25
C TYR A 219 6.18 5.69 -0.45
N THR A 220 5.38 4.63 -0.48
CA THR A 220 5.71 3.36 0.15
C THR A 220 5.76 2.27 -0.91
N PHE A 221 6.88 1.57 -0.99
CA PHE A 221 7.10 0.48 -1.93
C PHE A 221 7.46 -0.82 -1.21
N GLU A 222 7.14 -1.95 -1.83
CA GLU A 222 7.62 -3.25 -1.38
C GLU A 222 9.10 -3.44 -1.76
N PRO A 223 9.86 -4.23 -0.98
CA PRO A 223 11.20 -4.64 -1.36
C PRO A 223 11.23 -5.28 -2.76
N GLY A 224 12.19 -4.88 -3.58
CA GLY A 224 12.30 -5.36 -4.95
C GLY A 224 11.51 -4.56 -6.00
N ALA A 225 10.85 -3.46 -5.63
CA ALA A 225 10.28 -2.51 -6.59
C ALA A 225 11.36 -2.04 -7.58
N THR A 226 11.06 -2.09 -8.88
CA THR A 226 11.99 -1.65 -9.92
C THR A 226 11.97 -0.14 -10.10
N ALA A 227 12.99 0.42 -10.76
CA ALA A 227 13.03 1.83 -11.14
C ALA A 227 11.77 2.25 -11.92
N GLY A 228 11.33 1.41 -12.87
CA GLY A 228 10.11 1.64 -13.65
C GLY A 228 8.84 1.68 -12.79
N ASP A 229 8.70 0.77 -11.82
CA ASP A 229 7.54 0.74 -10.91
C ASP A 229 7.45 2.02 -10.07
N ILE A 230 8.60 2.50 -9.58
CA ILE A 230 8.67 3.72 -8.75
C ILE A 230 8.30 4.94 -9.58
N VAL A 231 8.92 5.10 -10.76
CA VAL A 231 8.63 6.23 -11.67
C VAL A 231 7.17 6.19 -12.13
N ALA A 232 6.66 5.01 -12.53
CA ALA A 232 5.26 4.85 -12.95
C ALA A 232 4.30 5.31 -11.84
N ARG A 233 4.53 4.92 -10.59
CA ARG A 233 3.68 5.30 -9.46
C ARG A 233 3.68 6.80 -9.22
N MET A 234 4.83 7.45 -9.38
CA MET A 234 4.96 8.90 -9.17
C MET A 234 4.33 9.71 -10.31
N VAL A 235 4.47 9.25 -11.55
CA VAL A 235 3.80 9.87 -12.72
C VAL A 235 2.29 9.67 -12.63
N GLU A 236 1.81 8.48 -12.26
CA GLU A 236 0.38 8.21 -12.12
C GLU A 236 -0.26 9.10 -11.04
N GLU A 237 0.46 9.37 -9.93
CA GLU A 237 -0.01 10.30 -8.92
C GLU A 237 -0.13 11.73 -9.51
N MET A 238 0.84 12.21 -10.29
CA MET A 238 0.77 13.52 -10.95
C MET A 238 -0.42 13.59 -11.92
N LYS A 239 -0.61 12.57 -12.76
CA LYS A 239 -1.76 12.47 -13.67
C LYS A 239 -3.07 12.57 -12.91
N SER A 240 -3.20 11.79 -11.84
CA SER A 240 -4.40 11.80 -10.98
C SER A 240 -4.67 13.18 -10.37
N ARG A 241 -3.63 13.94 -10.00
CA ARG A 241 -3.77 15.30 -9.49
C ARG A 241 -4.27 16.26 -10.57
N LEU A 242 -3.66 16.21 -11.75
CA LEU A 242 -4.06 17.05 -12.89
C LEU A 242 -5.50 16.77 -13.35
N GLU A 243 -5.85 15.47 -13.47
CA GLU A 243 -7.22 15.05 -13.81
C GLU A 243 -8.24 15.51 -12.76
N SER A 244 -7.91 15.35 -11.46
CA SER A 244 -8.77 15.80 -10.36
C SER A 244 -8.95 17.31 -10.33
N ALA A 245 -7.94 18.06 -10.77
CA ALA A 245 -8.00 19.51 -10.95
C ALA A 245 -8.72 19.92 -12.25
N GLY A 246 -9.14 18.95 -13.09
CA GLY A 246 -9.86 19.21 -14.35
C GLY A 246 -8.98 19.71 -15.48
N VAL A 247 -7.66 19.49 -15.42
CA VAL A 247 -6.72 19.92 -16.48
C VAL A 247 -6.77 18.91 -17.63
N ALA A 248 -7.01 19.40 -18.85
CA ALA A 248 -6.97 18.57 -20.06
C ALA A 248 -5.52 18.09 -20.32
N GLU A 249 -5.37 16.89 -20.90
CA GLU A 249 -4.04 16.29 -21.11
C GLU A 249 -3.14 17.18 -21.99
N GLU A 250 -3.69 17.85 -22.97
CA GLU A 250 -2.99 18.80 -23.82
C GLU A 250 -2.41 20.01 -23.07
N ASP A 251 -2.97 20.35 -21.91
CA ASP A 251 -2.58 21.50 -21.09
C ASP A 251 -1.62 21.13 -19.97
N TRP A 252 -1.34 19.83 -19.76
CA TRP A 252 -0.50 19.36 -18.65
C TRP A 252 0.89 19.97 -18.66
N HIS A 253 1.54 20.03 -19.82
CA HIS A 253 2.91 20.57 -19.93
C HIS A 253 2.97 22.05 -19.58
N GLU A 254 2.04 22.85 -20.08
CA GLU A 254 1.95 24.28 -19.77
C GLU A 254 1.64 24.51 -18.28
N THR A 255 0.65 23.79 -17.75
CA THR A 255 0.26 23.87 -16.32
C THR A 255 1.43 23.51 -15.40
N LEU A 256 2.12 22.40 -15.66
CA LEU A 256 3.24 21.96 -14.84
C LEU A 256 4.45 22.89 -14.96
N THR A 257 4.67 23.49 -16.14
CA THR A 257 5.73 24.47 -16.35
C THR A 257 5.49 25.72 -15.51
N LEU A 258 4.27 26.26 -15.53
CA LEU A 258 3.90 27.40 -14.72
C LEU A 258 3.94 27.06 -13.21
N ALA A 259 3.38 25.91 -12.83
CA ALA A 259 3.38 25.46 -11.44
C ALA A 259 4.82 25.26 -10.89
N ALA A 260 5.72 24.67 -11.68
CA ALA A 260 7.13 24.49 -11.28
C ALA A 260 7.84 25.82 -11.07
N LEU A 261 7.52 26.82 -11.91
CA LEU A 261 8.04 28.17 -11.76
C LEU A 261 7.53 28.83 -10.47
N ILE A 262 6.22 28.78 -10.22
CA ILE A 262 5.60 29.28 -8.99
C ILE A 262 6.22 28.62 -7.76
N GLN A 263 6.37 27.29 -7.79
CA GLN A 263 6.97 26.48 -6.70
C GLN A 263 8.37 26.97 -6.32
N ARG A 264 9.14 27.45 -7.30
CA ARG A 264 10.52 27.91 -7.07
C ARG A 264 10.61 29.35 -6.56
N GLU A 265 9.56 30.15 -6.72
CA GLU A 265 9.54 31.57 -6.37
C GLU A 265 8.72 31.86 -5.11
N ALA A 266 7.65 31.10 -4.84
CA ALA A 266 6.78 31.32 -3.70
C ALA A 266 7.35 30.69 -2.42
N ARG A 267 7.12 31.35 -1.28
CA ARG A 267 7.55 30.89 0.03
C ARG A 267 6.40 30.52 0.95
N PHE A 268 5.33 31.30 0.96
CA PHE A 268 4.14 31.09 1.79
C PHE A 268 2.94 30.76 0.90
N ASP A 269 1.99 30.03 1.46
CA ASP A 269 0.81 29.54 0.76
C ASP A 269 0.06 30.66 0.00
N GLU A 270 -0.08 31.84 0.63
CA GLU A 270 -0.73 32.99 0.00
C GLU A 270 0.09 33.59 -1.16
N ASP A 271 1.41 33.47 -1.11
CA ASP A 271 2.29 33.99 -2.12
C ASP A 271 2.23 33.16 -3.42
N PHE A 272 1.92 31.86 -3.35
CA PHE A 272 1.76 31.02 -4.53
C PHE A 272 0.73 31.63 -5.50
N TYR A 273 -0.43 31.99 -5.00
CA TYR A 273 -1.51 32.56 -5.82
C TYR A 273 -1.17 33.96 -6.33
N ARG A 274 -0.42 34.76 -5.57
CA ARG A 274 0.00 36.10 -5.99
C ARG A 274 1.14 36.06 -7.00
N VAL A 275 2.13 35.17 -6.82
CA VAL A 275 3.22 34.93 -7.77
C VAL A 275 2.63 34.40 -9.08
N ALA A 276 1.70 33.43 -9.00
CA ALA A 276 0.94 32.96 -10.17
C ALA A 276 0.28 34.10 -10.91
N ARG A 277 -0.37 35.04 -10.20
CA ARG A 277 -0.98 36.23 -10.82
C ARG A 277 0.03 37.10 -11.52
N VAL A 278 1.20 37.36 -10.90
CA VAL A 278 2.27 38.15 -11.56
C VAL A 278 2.71 37.49 -12.86
N PHE A 279 2.95 36.16 -12.84
CA PHE A 279 3.37 35.46 -14.05
C PHE A 279 2.30 35.43 -15.12
N THR A 280 1.05 35.19 -14.77
CA THR A 280 -0.08 35.22 -15.71
C THR A 280 -0.22 36.63 -16.33
N ASN A 281 -0.19 37.70 -15.52
CA ASN A 281 -0.26 39.06 -16.02
C ASN A 281 0.91 39.40 -16.98
N ARG A 282 2.13 38.92 -16.69
CA ARG A 282 3.27 39.11 -17.61
C ARG A 282 3.12 38.31 -18.89
N LEU A 283 2.62 37.09 -18.84
CA LEU A 283 2.31 36.27 -20.02
C LEU A 283 1.27 36.93 -20.90
N ASP A 284 0.18 37.48 -20.34
CA ASP A 284 -0.89 38.15 -21.04
C ASP A 284 -0.42 39.37 -21.85
N ILE A 285 0.59 40.09 -21.36
CA ILE A 285 1.17 41.26 -22.03
C ILE A 285 2.49 40.96 -22.77
N ASN A 286 2.85 39.69 -22.91
CA ASN A 286 4.12 39.20 -23.50
C ASN A 286 5.38 39.85 -22.86
N MET A 287 5.35 40.06 -21.55
CA MET A 287 6.48 40.54 -20.76
C MET A 287 7.37 39.36 -20.35
N PRO A 288 8.71 39.48 -20.43
CA PRO A 288 9.62 38.41 -19.92
C PRO A 288 9.36 38.08 -18.45
N LEU A 289 9.37 36.80 -18.10
CA LEU A 289 9.09 36.36 -16.70
C LEU A 289 10.25 36.68 -15.76
N GLN A 290 11.50 36.68 -16.24
CA GLN A 290 12.71 37.13 -15.53
C GLN A 290 12.91 36.43 -14.17
N SER A 291 12.76 35.11 -14.16
CA SER A 291 13.01 34.29 -12.99
C SER A 291 14.43 33.74 -13.01
N ASP A 292 15.19 33.98 -11.93
CA ASP A 292 16.52 33.44 -11.75
C ASP A 292 16.51 31.90 -11.65
N ALA A 293 15.40 31.33 -11.15
CA ALA A 293 15.23 29.88 -11.04
C ALA A 293 15.33 29.17 -12.40
N THR A 294 14.87 29.80 -13.48
CA THR A 294 14.96 29.23 -14.84
C THR A 294 16.41 29.19 -15.36
N VAL A 295 17.20 30.21 -14.98
CA VAL A 295 18.62 30.29 -15.33
C VAL A 295 19.46 29.31 -14.51
N THR A 296 19.22 29.25 -13.20
CA THR A 296 19.96 28.32 -12.31
C THR A 296 19.63 26.86 -12.60
N TYR A 297 18.41 26.54 -13.05
CA TYR A 297 18.05 25.21 -13.49
C TYR A 297 18.94 24.71 -14.64
N TRP A 298 19.11 25.51 -15.69
CA TRP A 298 19.96 25.16 -16.84
C TRP A 298 21.44 25.07 -16.50
N THR A 299 21.93 26.01 -15.68
CA THR A 299 23.36 26.06 -15.32
C THR A 299 23.78 25.03 -14.27
N GLY A 300 22.80 24.28 -13.68
CA GLY A 300 23.06 23.33 -12.60
C GLY A 300 23.45 23.98 -11.27
N LYS A 301 23.30 25.30 -11.12
CA LYS A 301 23.65 26.06 -9.91
C LYS A 301 22.42 26.17 -8.97
N TYR A 302 21.79 25.06 -8.66
CA TYR A 302 20.49 25.01 -7.96
C TYR A 302 20.46 25.66 -6.58
N GLU A 303 21.62 25.74 -5.91
CA GLU A 303 21.76 26.31 -4.57
C GLU A 303 22.26 27.76 -4.60
N SER A 304 22.47 28.34 -5.78
CA SER A 304 22.93 29.73 -5.91
C SER A 304 21.79 30.69 -5.66
N VAL A 305 22.00 31.69 -4.81
CA VAL A 305 21.03 32.73 -4.48
C VAL A 305 20.83 33.74 -5.60
N GLY A 306 21.68 33.73 -6.62
CA GLY A 306 21.61 34.69 -7.74
C GLY A 306 22.30 34.20 -8.99
N THR A 307 22.04 34.89 -10.08
CA THR A 307 22.61 34.66 -11.40
C THR A 307 23.49 35.83 -11.82
N SER A 308 24.52 35.57 -12.64
CA SER A 308 25.34 36.65 -13.22
C SER A 308 24.64 37.28 -14.43
N ASP A 309 25.07 38.49 -14.79
CA ASP A 309 24.59 39.16 -16.02
C ASP A 309 24.87 38.29 -17.28
N ALA A 310 25.96 37.53 -17.27
CA ALA A 310 26.30 36.61 -18.35
C ALA A 310 25.32 35.42 -18.41
N ASP A 311 24.99 34.84 -17.27
CA ASP A 311 23.99 33.74 -17.21
C ASP A 311 22.60 34.22 -17.69
N ARG A 312 22.20 35.46 -17.31
CA ARG A 312 20.92 36.06 -17.75
C ARG A 312 20.90 36.44 -19.22
N ALA A 313 22.05 36.70 -19.82
CA ALA A 313 22.19 37.04 -21.24
C ALA A 313 22.41 35.81 -22.14
N ASP A 314 22.48 34.62 -21.57
CA ASP A 314 22.71 33.38 -22.33
C ASP A 314 21.50 33.00 -23.17
N ALA A 315 21.61 33.17 -24.49
CA ALA A 315 20.58 32.82 -25.46
C ALA A 315 20.61 31.33 -25.88
N ASP A 316 21.64 30.57 -25.47
CA ASP A 316 21.67 29.12 -25.72
C ASP A 316 20.88 28.33 -24.66
N ASN A 317 20.48 28.99 -23.58
CA ASN A 317 19.63 28.41 -22.53
C ASN A 317 18.13 28.50 -22.93
N PRO A 318 17.48 27.40 -23.29
CA PRO A 318 16.07 27.41 -23.71
C PRO A 318 15.08 27.69 -22.53
N PHE A 319 15.55 27.65 -21.29
CA PHE A 319 14.76 27.99 -20.11
C PHE A 319 14.88 29.46 -19.72
N ASN A 320 15.74 30.26 -20.39
CA ASN A 320 16.09 31.61 -19.97
C ASN A 320 14.94 32.63 -20.18
N THR A 321 14.18 32.87 -19.13
CA THR A 321 13.05 33.81 -19.12
C THR A 321 13.44 35.28 -19.06
N TYR A 322 14.74 35.62 -19.09
CA TYR A 322 15.27 36.95 -19.32
C TYR A 322 15.39 37.27 -20.82
N VAL A 323 15.72 36.26 -21.62
CA VAL A 323 15.93 36.38 -23.07
C VAL A 323 14.65 36.09 -23.82
N TYR A 324 13.89 35.09 -23.42
CA TYR A 324 12.68 34.65 -24.10
C TYR A 324 11.43 35.06 -23.32
N THR A 325 10.41 35.52 -24.05
CA THR A 325 9.08 35.76 -23.50
C THR A 325 8.27 34.46 -23.51
N GLY A 326 7.23 34.38 -22.70
CA GLY A 326 6.45 33.16 -22.51
C GLY A 326 7.00 32.28 -21.42
N LEU A 327 6.48 31.08 -21.32
CA LEU A 327 6.98 30.04 -20.40
C LEU A 327 8.33 29.50 -20.89
N PRO A 328 9.18 29.01 -19.99
CA PRO A 328 10.41 28.28 -20.36
C PRO A 328 10.07 26.99 -21.11
N ALA A 329 11.09 26.31 -21.66
CA ALA A 329 10.94 25.09 -22.46
C ALA A 329 10.25 23.92 -21.74
N GLY A 330 10.05 24.00 -20.44
CA GLY A 330 9.35 23.02 -19.61
C GLY A 330 9.53 23.27 -18.11
N PRO A 331 9.00 22.40 -17.27
CA PRO A 331 9.13 22.48 -15.81
C PRO A 331 10.60 22.52 -15.37
N ILE A 332 10.87 23.19 -14.26
CA ILE A 332 12.21 23.38 -13.67
C ILE A 332 12.32 22.79 -12.27
N SER A 333 11.30 22.09 -11.82
CA SER A 333 11.23 21.36 -10.55
C SER A 333 9.96 20.51 -10.52
N LEU A 334 9.81 19.69 -9.47
CA LEU A 334 8.60 18.92 -9.18
C LEU A 334 7.62 19.81 -8.36
N PRO A 335 6.51 20.30 -8.96
CA PRO A 335 5.57 21.15 -8.26
C PRO A 335 4.64 20.33 -7.35
N GLY A 336 4.29 20.91 -6.19
CA GLY A 336 3.27 20.38 -5.30
C GLY A 336 1.85 20.79 -5.67
N GLU A 337 0.89 20.28 -4.90
CA GLU A 337 -0.55 20.54 -5.08
C GLU A 337 -0.88 22.03 -5.08
N LEU A 338 -0.26 22.79 -4.15
CA LEU A 338 -0.51 24.21 -3.99
C LEU A 338 -0.06 25.02 -5.21
N ALA A 339 1.10 24.66 -5.78
CA ALA A 339 1.62 25.31 -6.98
C ALA A 339 0.74 25.05 -8.21
N ILE A 340 0.25 23.80 -8.36
CA ILE A 340 -0.69 23.43 -9.43
C ILE A 340 -1.99 24.22 -9.28
N SER A 341 -2.56 24.24 -8.08
CA SER A 341 -3.78 24.99 -7.77
C SER A 341 -3.62 26.49 -8.05
N ALA A 342 -2.48 27.07 -7.67
CA ALA A 342 -2.18 28.48 -7.92
C ALA A 342 -2.01 28.81 -9.41
N ALA A 343 -1.42 27.89 -10.18
CA ALA A 343 -1.31 28.04 -11.63
C ALA A 343 -2.67 28.08 -12.33
N LEU A 344 -3.63 27.28 -11.84
CA LEU A 344 -4.98 27.20 -12.40
C LEU A 344 -5.90 28.34 -11.95
N GLU A 345 -5.79 28.76 -10.70
CA GLU A 345 -6.65 29.76 -10.07
C GLU A 345 -5.81 30.88 -9.40
N PRO A 346 -5.06 31.68 -10.16
CA PRO A 346 -4.25 32.75 -9.60
C PRO A 346 -5.10 33.80 -8.89
N ALA A 347 -4.54 34.44 -7.84
CA ALA A 347 -5.22 35.51 -7.11
C ALA A 347 -5.68 36.67 -8.04
N ASP A 348 -6.69 37.40 -7.61
CA ASP A 348 -7.07 38.64 -8.29
C ASP A 348 -6.06 39.76 -8.03
N GLY A 349 -5.61 40.49 -9.06
CA GLY A 349 -4.69 41.61 -8.91
C GLY A 349 -4.04 42.04 -10.23
N ASP A 350 -3.50 43.26 -10.25
CA ASP A 350 -2.85 43.84 -11.42
C ASP A 350 -1.30 43.83 -11.30
N TRP A 351 -0.75 43.00 -10.36
CA TRP A 351 0.68 42.98 -10.06
C TRP A 351 1.49 42.48 -11.26
N LEU A 352 2.60 43.16 -11.50
CA LEU A 352 3.61 42.79 -12.51
C LEU A 352 4.97 42.46 -11.89
N TYR A 353 5.18 42.80 -10.61
CA TYR A 353 6.44 42.65 -9.91
C TYR A 353 6.24 42.18 -8.50
N PHE A 354 7.24 41.44 -7.97
CA PHE A 354 7.32 41.10 -6.57
C PHE A 354 8.78 41.10 -6.12
N VAL A 355 9.04 41.28 -4.84
CA VAL A 355 10.33 41.14 -4.19
C VAL A 355 10.14 40.84 -2.71
N SER A 356 10.89 39.90 -2.18
CA SER A 356 10.95 39.67 -0.73
C SER A 356 11.74 40.79 -0.06
N VAL A 357 11.09 41.56 0.81
CA VAL A 357 11.67 42.74 1.49
C VAL A 357 12.32 42.41 2.82
N ASP A 358 11.97 41.27 3.42
CA ASP A 358 12.59 40.69 4.61
C ASP A 358 12.84 39.19 4.35
N LEU A 359 14.08 38.80 4.10
CA LEU A 359 14.44 37.41 3.77
C LEU A 359 14.34 36.46 4.97
N ARG A 360 14.32 36.98 6.20
CA ARG A 360 14.18 36.19 7.41
C ARG A 360 12.72 35.80 7.66
N THR A 361 11.81 36.77 7.57
CA THR A 361 10.37 36.52 7.70
C THR A 361 9.74 36.00 6.42
N GLY A 362 10.35 36.29 5.26
CA GLY A 362 9.81 35.99 3.94
C GLY A 362 8.74 36.97 3.44
N GLU A 363 8.59 38.13 4.11
CA GLU A 363 7.65 39.14 3.68
C GLU A 363 7.89 39.58 2.23
N THR A 364 6.89 39.39 1.36
CA THR A 364 6.95 39.69 -0.07
C THR A 364 6.02 40.84 -0.43
N VAL A 365 6.55 41.84 -1.12
CA VAL A 365 5.81 43.00 -1.62
C VAL A 365 5.52 42.79 -3.10
N PHE A 366 4.22 42.88 -3.46
CA PHE A 366 3.71 42.83 -4.82
C PHE A 366 3.41 44.22 -5.33
N SER A 367 3.70 44.51 -6.61
CA SER A 367 3.63 45.85 -7.18
C SER A 367 3.10 45.82 -8.62
N ASP A 368 2.25 46.79 -8.95
CA ASP A 368 1.64 46.94 -10.30
C ASP A 368 2.59 47.66 -11.27
N THR A 369 3.44 48.54 -10.73
CA THR A 369 4.36 49.36 -11.53
C THR A 369 5.82 49.16 -11.14
N TYR A 370 6.70 49.34 -12.12
CA TYR A 370 8.13 49.26 -11.90
C TYR A 370 8.63 50.29 -10.86
N GLN A 371 8.00 51.47 -10.76
CA GLN A 371 8.38 52.47 -9.74
C GLN A 371 8.02 52.01 -8.31
N GLN A 372 6.90 51.29 -8.12
CA GLN A 372 6.55 50.69 -6.83
C GLN A 372 7.53 49.59 -6.50
N HIS A 373 7.86 48.74 -7.46
CA HIS A 373 8.85 47.68 -7.30
C HIS A 373 10.23 48.22 -6.89
N LEU A 374 10.72 49.28 -7.52
CA LEU A 374 12.00 49.88 -7.13
C LEU A 374 12.00 50.39 -5.68
N ARG A 375 10.88 50.89 -5.16
CA ARG A 375 10.74 51.27 -3.76
C ARG A 375 10.82 50.03 -2.82
N ALA A 376 10.19 48.93 -3.21
CA ALA A 376 10.25 47.70 -2.47
C ALA A 376 11.68 47.08 -2.51
N VAL A 377 12.38 47.18 -3.64
CA VAL A 377 13.80 46.78 -3.74
C VAL A 377 14.68 47.64 -2.81
N GLU A 378 14.40 48.96 -2.71
CA GLU A 378 15.14 49.82 -1.80
C GLU A 378 14.86 49.49 -0.32
N GLN A 379 13.64 49.08 0.00
CA GLN A 379 13.29 48.55 1.33
C GLN A 379 14.09 47.27 1.63
N TRP A 380 14.15 46.31 0.72
CA TRP A 380 14.98 45.12 0.86
C TRP A 380 16.45 45.48 1.05
N LEU A 381 17.03 46.31 0.21
CA LEU A 381 18.43 46.75 0.36
C LEU A 381 18.71 47.51 1.66
N SER A 382 17.71 48.21 2.20
CA SER A 382 17.80 48.88 3.50
C SER A 382 17.81 47.82 4.62
N TRP A 383 16.95 46.84 4.55
CA TRP A 383 16.88 45.71 5.47
C TRP A 383 18.22 44.92 5.48
N CYS A 384 18.83 44.64 4.33
CA CYS A 384 20.14 43.99 4.24
C CYS A 384 21.23 44.76 4.98
N ARG A 385 21.15 46.10 5.03
CA ARG A 385 22.14 46.98 5.65
C ARG A 385 21.92 47.26 7.13
N GLU A 386 20.77 46.91 7.69
CA GLU A 386 20.40 47.17 9.07
C GLU A 386 21.27 46.43 10.09
N SER A 387 21.72 45.24 9.78
CA SER A 387 22.55 44.42 10.64
C SER A 387 23.45 43.45 9.85
N GLU A 388 24.56 42.98 10.46
CA GLU A 388 25.37 41.91 9.87
C GLU A 388 24.55 40.61 9.71
N GLU A 389 23.60 40.34 10.62
CA GLU A 389 22.71 39.18 10.53
C GLU A 389 21.83 39.26 9.29
N ASN A 390 21.19 40.39 9.04
CA ASN A 390 20.37 40.57 7.85
C ASN A 390 21.24 40.49 6.57
N GLY A 391 22.43 41.10 6.59
CA GLY A 391 23.38 41.06 5.48
C GLY A 391 23.84 39.65 5.09
N ALA A 392 23.83 38.71 6.03
CA ALA A 392 24.16 37.31 5.77
C ALA A 392 23.14 36.57 4.90
N TYR A 393 21.91 37.07 4.83
CA TYR A 393 20.83 36.54 3.94
C TYR A 393 20.87 37.14 2.54
N CYS A 394 21.55 38.25 2.36
CA CYS A 394 21.65 39.01 1.10
C CYS A 394 22.88 38.69 0.31
#